data_dc693f1d328225ac5a427f202d1101aa
#
_entry.id   dc693f1d328225ac5a427f202d1101aa
#
_cell.length_a   1.000
_cell.length_b   1.000
_cell.length_c   1.000
_cell.angle_alpha   90.00
_cell.angle_beta   90.00
_cell.angle_gamma   90.00
#
_symmetry.space_group_name_H-M   'P 1'
#
loop_
_entity.id
_entity.type
_entity.pdbx_description
1 polymer ?
#
loop_
_entity_poly.entity_id
_entity_poly.type
_entity_poly.pdbx_seq_one_letter_code
_entity_poly.pdbx_strand_id
1 'polypeptide(L)'
;MERSVFQLAASANELPCPCGKSSLRVELMGDRVKLTVPCLFCGKDHTVTCSSHAFLHEKVLAFSCAASGLDCCYVGEEGPVFAALQRLDELVMQEVLSELKEIAQRDGISCTCGSHRWKLQVNFSSIDLFCADCGGAMRIPAATASDIDDICCKNKLVIHGQD
;
A
#
# COMPACT_ATOMS: atom_id res chain seq x y z
N MET A 1 12.97 -4.08 -6.17
CA MET A 1 14.17 -4.95 -6.02
C MET A 1 14.43 -5.57 -7.38
N GLU A 2 15.59 -5.30 -7.97
CA GLU A 2 15.99 -5.80 -9.28
C GLU A 2 16.92 -7.00 -9.11
N ARG A 3 16.70 -8.07 -9.87
CA ARG A 3 17.54 -9.27 -9.89
C ARG A 3 17.59 -9.86 -11.30
N SER A 4 18.77 -10.30 -11.70
CA SER A 4 18.92 -11.03 -12.97
C SER A 4 18.28 -12.42 -12.88
N VAL A 5 17.58 -12.84 -13.93
CA VAL A 5 17.00 -14.19 -14.05
C VAL A 5 18.06 -15.29 -13.86
N PHE A 6 19.30 -15.06 -14.26
CA PHE A 6 20.40 -16.01 -14.06
C PHE A 6 20.77 -16.22 -12.60
N GLN A 7 20.46 -15.27 -11.71
CA GLN A 7 20.67 -15.41 -10.28
C GLN A 7 19.56 -16.23 -9.59
N LEU A 8 18.45 -16.50 -10.28
CA LEU A 8 17.34 -17.32 -9.80
C LEU A 8 17.46 -18.78 -10.24
N ALA A 9 18.50 -19.15 -10.99
CA ALA A 9 18.62 -20.45 -11.66
C ALA A 9 18.95 -21.66 -10.75
N ALA A 10 19.18 -21.49 -9.47
CA ALA A 10 19.52 -22.58 -8.58
C ALA A 10 18.63 -22.54 -7.34
N SER A 11 17.75 -23.54 -7.20
CA SER A 11 16.92 -23.79 -5.99
C SER A 11 16.20 -22.57 -5.38
N ALA A 12 15.40 -22.77 -4.34
CA ALA A 12 14.64 -21.71 -3.69
C ALA A 12 15.51 -20.48 -3.33
N ASN A 13 15.20 -19.34 -3.92
CA ASN A 13 15.89 -18.07 -3.66
C ASN A 13 15.06 -17.20 -2.74
N GLU A 14 15.67 -16.78 -1.66
CA GLU A 14 15.09 -15.80 -0.76
C GLU A 14 15.68 -14.40 -1.05
N LEU A 15 14.82 -13.45 -1.35
CA LEU A 15 15.17 -12.08 -1.66
C LEU A 15 14.73 -11.18 -0.49
N PRO A 16 15.65 -10.86 0.43
CA PRO A 16 15.29 -10.03 1.58
C PRO A 16 14.97 -8.60 1.14
N CYS A 17 13.94 -8.02 1.76
CA CYS A 17 13.66 -6.61 1.61
C CYS A 17 14.77 -5.78 2.29
N PRO A 18 15.19 -4.65 1.71
CA PRO A 18 16.14 -3.74 2.36
C PRO A 18 15.70 -3.27 3.75
N CYS A 19 14.39 -3.28 4.04
CA CYS A 19 13.86 -2.95 5.36
C CYS A 19 14.14 -4.02 6.44
N GLY A 20 14.61 -5.23 6.06
CA GLY A 20 14.91 -6.34 6.95
C GLY A 20 13.70 -7.04 7.59
N LYS A 21 12.47 -6.60 7.28
CA LYS A 21 11.25 -7.11 7.92
C LYS A 21 10.52 -8.18 7.11
N SER A 22 10.85 -8.34 5.83
CA SER A 22 10.18 -9.27 4.93
C SER A 22 11.13 -9.81 3.88
N SER A 23 10.77 -10.94 3.27
CA SER A 23 11.51 -11.53 2.15
C SER A 23 10.53 -12.11 1.12
N LEU A 24 10.90 -12.01 -0.15
CA LEU A 24 10.22 -12.70 -1.25
C LEU A 24 10.95 -14.03 -1.49
N ARG A 25 10.24 -15.15 -1.49
CA ARG A 25 10.81 -16.45 -1.88
C ARG A 25 10.36 -16.83 -3.28
N VAL A 26 11.33 -17.23 -4.12
CA VAL A 26 11.12 -17.66 -5.50
C VAL A 26 11.65 -19.07 -5.66
N GLU A 27 10.82 -20.01 -6.09
CA GLU A 27 11.16 -21.40 -6.34
C GLU A 27 10.87 -21.75 -7.80
N LEU A 28 11.90 -22.19 -8.53
CA LEU A 28 11.74 -22.69 -9.90
C LEU A 28 11.40 -24.16 -9.89
N MET A 29 10.28 -24.54 -10.49
CA MET A 29 9.72 -25.90 -10.48
C MET A 29 9.47 -26.39 -11.91
N GLY A 30 10.54 -26.60 -12.68
CA GLY A 30 10.45 -27.00 -14.09
C GLY A 30 9.82 -25.90 -14.95
N ASP A 31 8.61 -26.12 -15.44
CA ASP A 31 7.84 -25.17 -16.25
C ASP A 31 7.02 -24.15 -15.44
N ARG A 32 7.14 -24.18 -14.11
CA ARG A 32 6.43 -23.31 -13.16
C ARG A 32 7.36 -22.57 -12.23
N VAL A 33 6.89 -21.39 -11.81
CA VAL A 33 7.53 -20.59 -10.76
C VAL A 33 6.54 -20.44 -9.63
N LYS A 34 6.99 -20.77 -8.42
CA LYS A 34 6.25 -20.57 -7.19
C LYS A 34 6.84 -19.36 -6.46
N LEU A 35 5.99 -18.43 -6.08
CA LEU A 35 6.33 -17.24 -5.33
C LEU A 35 5.66 -17.31 -3.96
N THR A 36 6.43 -17.05 -2.89
CA THR A 36 5.87 -16.81 -1.55
C THR A 36 6.09 -15.35 -1.21
N VAL A 37 4.99 -14.62 -1.06
CA VAL A 37 4.95 -13.16 -0.94
C VAL A 37 4.40 -12.79 0.42
N PRO A 38 5.13 -12.07 1.28
CA PRO A 38 4.57 -11.50 2.49
C PRO A 38 3.56 -10.40 2.10
N CYS A 39 2.34 -10.54 2.58
CA CYS A 39 1.26 -9.62 2.25
C CYS A 39 1.13 -8.53 3.30
N LEU A 40 1.25 -7.28 2.89
CA LEU A 40 1.07 -6.13 3.76
C LEU A 40 -0.41 -5.91 4.13
N PHE A 41 -1.35 -6.42 3.31
CA PHE A 41 -2.78 -6.20 3.52
C PHE A 41 -3.40 -7.13 4.57
N CYS A 42 -3.05 -8.42 4.57
CA CYS A 42 -3.62 -9.39 5.51
C CYS A 42 -2.61 -9.91 6.54
N GLY A 43 -1.34 -9.48 6.48
CA GLY A 43 -0.26 -9.89 7.39
C GLY A 43 0.17 -11.35 7.26
N LYS A 44 -0.30 -12.08 6.22
CA LYS A 44 0.02 -13.51 5.97
C LYS A 44 0.83 -13.64 4.69
N ASP A 45 1.62 -14.70 4.59
CA ASP A 45 2.28 -15.05 3.35
C ASP A 45 1.29 -15.65 2.36
N HIS A 46 1.33 -15.17 1.11
CA HIS A 46 0.62 -15.78 -0.01
C HIS A 46 1.57 -16.60 -0.88
N THR A 47 1.13 -17.79 -1.23
CA THR A 47 1.82 -18.62 -2.21
C THR A 47 1.06 -18.58 -3.52
N VAL A 48 1.73 -18.10 -4.57
CA VAL A 48 1.19 -18.03 -5.93
C VAL A 48 2.07 -18.81 -6.89
N THR A 49 1.48 -19.31 -7.97
CA THR A 49 2.20 -20.09 -8.97
C THR A 49 1.83 -19.59 -10.36
N CYS A 50 2.84 -19.34 -11.18
CA CYS A 50 2.68 -18.99 -12.60
C CYS A 50 3.53 -19.91 -13.49
N SER A 51 3.34 -19.86 -14.82
CA SER A 51 4.22 -20.56 -15.73
C SER A 51 5.59 -19.86 -15.79
N SER A 52 6.66 -20.61 -16.03
CA SER A 52 7.99 -20.05 -16.25
C SER A 52 8.00 -19.09 -17.45
N HIS A 53 7.22 -19.40 -18.49
CA HIS A 53 7.07 -18.53 -19.64
C HIS A 53 6.47 -17.16 -19.25
N ALA A 54 5.36 -17.14 -18.51
CA ALA A 54 4.74 -15.89 -18.08
C ALA A 54 5.71 -15.10 -17.17
N PHE A 55 6.36 -15.76 -16.21
CA PHE A 55 7.33 -15.13 -15.32
C PHE A 55 8.50 -14.44 -16.05
N LEU A 56 8.94 -15.00 -17.19
CA LEU A 56 10.09 -14.51 -17.94
C LEU A 56 9.75 -13.52 -19.05
N HIS A 57 8.53 -13.55 -19.59
CA HIS A 57 8.17 -12.83 -20.81
C HIS A 57 7.04 -11.83 -20.65
N GLU A 58 6.24 -11.92 -19.58
CA GLU A 58 5.24 -10.91 -19.32
C GLU A 58 5.89 -9.62 -18.78
N LYS A 59 5.44 -8.48 -19.29
CA LYS A 59 5.96 -7.18 -18.88
C LYS A 59 5.68 -6.87 -17.43
N VAL A 60 4.52 -7.31 -16.92
CA VAL A 60 4.14 -7.23 -15.52
C VAL A 60 3.15 -8.34 -15.17
N LEU A 61 3.42 -9.04 -14.09
CA LEU A 61 2.51 -9.98 -13.43
C LEU A 61 2.07 -9.35 -12.11
N ALA A 62 0.77 -9.29 -11.88
CA ALA A 62 0.18 -8.87 -10.61
C ALA A 62 -0.37 -10.08 -9.86
N PHE A 63 -0.16 -10.11 -8.56
CA PHE A 63 -0.69 -11.15 -7.68
C PHE A 63 -1.50 -10.50 -6.56
N SER A 64 -2.79 -10.85 -6.51
CA SER A 64 -3.74 -10.21 -5.61
C SER A 64 -3.90 -10.99 -4.31
N CYS A 65 -4.13 -10.27 -3.23
CA CYS A 65 -4.51 -10.82 -1.94
C CYS A 65 -5.98 -11.29 -1.99
N ALA A 66 -6.22 -12.57 -1.72
CA ALA A 66 -7.58 -13.11 -1.72
C ALA A 66 -8.50 -12.52 -0.63
N ALA A 67 -7.91 -11.96 0.45
CA ALA A 67 -8.67 -11.37 1.54
C ALA A 67 -9.10 -9.93 1.25
N SER A 68 -8.23 -9.12 0.62
CA SER A 68 -8.50 -7.70 0.34
C SER A 68 -8.89 -7.43 -1.12
N GLY A 69 -8.62 -8.36 -2.04
CA GLY A 69 -8.79 -8.15 -3.47
C GLY A 69 -7.73 -7.24 -4.11
N LEU A 70 -6.84 -6.65 -3.32
CA LEU A 70 -5.79 -5.74 -3.79
C LEU A 70 -4.54 -6.51 -4.21
N ASP A 71 -3.82 -5.96 -5.19
CA ASP A 71 -2.56 -6.53 -5.64
C ASP A 71 -1.47 -6.37 -4.59
N CYS A 72 -0.91 -7.47 -4.12
CA CYS A 72 0.09 -7.50 -3.07
C CYS A 72 1.53 -7.69 -3.58
N CYS A 73 1.70 -8.01 -4.85
CA CYS A 73 3.02 -8.17 -5.47
C CYS A 73 2.95 -7.95 -6.98
N TYR A 74 3.97 -7.29 -7.50
CA TYR A 74 4.19 -7.14 -8.94
C TYR A 74 5.57 -7.69 -9.30
N VAL A 75 5.65 -8.43 -10.40
CA VAL A 75 6.88 -8.98 -10.95
C VAL A 75 6.92 -8.69 -12.44
N GLY A 76 8.06 -8.23 -12.96
CA GLY A 76 8.21 -7.93 -14.39
C GLY A 76 9.28 -6.89 -14.67
N GLU A 77 9.16 -6.21 -15.80
CA GLU A 77 10.05 -5.12 -16.18
C GLU A 77 9.88 -3.91 -15.26
N GLU A 78 10.97 -3.19 -14.96
CA GLU A 78 10.98 -2.08 -14.00
C GLU A 78 9.93 -1.01 -14.30
N GLY A 79 9.86 -0.51 -15.54
CA GLY A 79 8.92 0.55 -15.93
C GLY A 79 7.45 0.17 -15.74
N PRO A 80 6.96 -0.95 -16.30
CA PRO A 80 5.61 -1.45 -16.09
C PRO A 80 5.28 -1.74 -14.62
N VAL A 81 6.21 -2.31 -13.85
CA VAL A 81 6.03 -2.58 -12.41
C VAL A 81 5.88 -1.27 -11.65
N PHE A 82 6.72 -0.27 -11.94
CA PHE A 82 6.63 1.04 -11.30
C PHE A 82 5.30 1.75 -11.60
N ALA A 83 4.84 1.70 -12.85
CA ALA A 83 3.54 2.24 -13.24
C ALA A 83 2.35 1.54 -12.56
N ALA A 84 2.47 0.22 -12.31
CA ALA A 84 1.45 -0.54 -11.58
C ALA A 84 1.40 -0.16 -10.10
N LEU A 85 2.57 0.04 -9.46
CA LEU A 85 2.67 0.50 -8.08
C LEU A 85 2.09 1.90 -7.90
N GLN A 86 2.38 2.84 -8.81
CA GLN A 86 1.80 4.19 -8.77
C GLN A 86 0.26 4.16 -8.81
N ARG A 87 -0.33 3.28 -9.63
CA ARG A 87 -1.79 3.12 -9.68
C ARG A 87 -2.39 2.58 -8.38
N LEU A 88 -1.68 1.69 -7.70
CA LEU A 88 -2.12 1.19 -6.39
C LEU A 88 -2.11 2.31 -5.34
N ASP A 89 -1.05 3.11 -5.31
CA ASP A 89 -0.95 4.26 -4.40
C ASP A 89 -2.08 5.27 -4.65
N GLU A 90 -2.42 5.53 -5.93
CA GLU A 90 -3.54 6.39 -6.30
C GLU A 90 -4.88 5.85 -5.80
N LEU A 91 -5.13 4.54 -5.90
CA LEU A 91 -6.37 3.91 -5.42
C LEU A 91 -6.49 4.00 -3.90
N VAL A 92 -5.44 3.71 -3.16
CA VAL A 92 -5.44 3.83 -1.70
C VAL A 92 -5.71 5.27 -1.28
N MET A 93 -5.06 6.25 -1.92
CA MET A 93 -5.28 7.66 -1.66
C MET A 93 -6.73 8.09 -1.92
N GLN A 94 -7.33 7.62 -3.02
CA GLN A 94 -8.73 7.92 -3.35
C GLN A 94 -9.70 7.35 -2.31
N GLU A 95 -9.50 6.13 -1.84
CA GLU A 95 -10.33 5.51 -0.81
C GLU A 95 -10.24 6.28 0.52
N VAL A 96 -9.02 6.61 0.98
CA VAL A 96 -8.82 7.40 2.20
C VAL A 96 -9.47 8.78 2.08
N LEU A 97 -9.39 9.43 0.92
CA LEU A 97 -10.07 10.72 0.67
C LEU A 97 -11.59 10.58 0.68
N SER A 98 -12.14 9.46 0.17
CA SER A 98 -13.57 9.18 0.21
C SER A 98 -14.08 9.05 1.64
N GLU A 99 -13.38 8.27 2.48
CA GLU A 99 -13.71 8.12 3.89
C GLU A 99 -13.61 9.44 4.67
N LEU A 100 -12.56 10.21 4.41
CA LEU A 100 -12.42 11.57 5.00
C LEU A 100 -13.58 12.47 4.65
N LYS A 101 -14.06 12.42 3.40
CA LYS A 101 -15.21 13.19 2.94
C LYS A 101 -16.49 12.78 3.71
N GLU A 102 -16.70 11.48 3.94
CA GLU A 102 -17.83 11.00 4.72
C GLU A 102 -17.78 11.44 6.17
N ILE A 103 -16.59 11.39 6.81
CA ILE A 103 -16.38 11.89 8.17
C ILE A 103 -16.67 13.39 8.22
N ALA A 104 -16.20 14.16 7.24
CA ALA A 104 -16.44 15.60 7.14
C ALA A 104 -17.92 15.96 6.95
N GLN A 105 -18.65 15.20 6.12
CA GLN A 105 -20.09 15.41 5.91
C GLN A 105 -20.92 15.21 7.18
N ARG A 106 -20.43 14.39 8.12
CA ARG A 106 -21.05 14.16 9.43
C ARG A 106 -20.55 15.13 10.49
N ASP A 107 -19.85 16.20 10.12
CA ASP A 107 -19.19 17.15 11.03
C ASP A 107 -18.22 16.45 12.00
N GLY A 108 -17.61 15.35 11.55
CA GLY A 108 -16.74 14.50 12.37
C GLY A 108 -15.29 14.99 12.50
N ILE A 109 -14.94 16.14 11.90
CA ILE A 109 -13.57 16.68 11.96
C ILE A 109 -13.58 17.95 12.83
N SER A 110 -12.83 17.93 13.92
CA SER A 110 -12.71 19.04 14.85
C SER A 110 -11.27 19.23 15.34
N CYS A 111 -11.00 20.34 15.97
CA CYS A 111 -9.71 20.61 16.60
C CYS A 111 -9.86 20.72 18.12
N THR A 112 -8.79 20.40 18.87
CA THR A 112 -8.74 20.59 20.33
C THR A 112 -8.97 22.04 20.77
N CYS A 113 -8.73 23.02 19.88
CA CYS A 113 -9.06 24.43 20.13
C CYS A 113 -10.57 24.76 20.02
N GLY A 114 -11.42 23.76 19.72
CA GLY A 114 -12.87 23.92 19.55
C GLY A 114 -13.29 24.32 18.13
N SER A 115 -12.36 24.48 17.21
CA SER A 115 -12.67 24.84 15.80
C SER A 115 -13.09 23.63 14.98
N HIS A 116 -14.06 23.85 14.08
CA HIS A 116 -14.45 22.91 13.01
C HIS A 116 -13.96 23.38 11.63
N ARG A 117 -13.15 24.44 11.58
CA ARG A 117 -12.57 24.96 10.34
C ARG A 117 -11.22 24.33 10.09
N TRP A 118 -11.11 23.57 9.02
CA TRP A 118 -9.90 22.86 8.66
C TRP A 118 -9.61 22.95 7.15
N LYS A 119 -8.36 22.65 6.81
CA LYS A 119 -7.86 22.53 5.44
C LYS A 119 -7.14 21.19 5.31
N LEU A 120 -7.09 20.64 4.11
CA LEU A 120 -6.33 19.44 3.82
C LEU A 120 -5.23 19.73 2.79
N GLN A 121 -4.17 18.97 2.90
CA GLN A 121 -3.09 18.90 1.91
C GLN A 121 -2.80 17.44 1.61
N VAL A 122 -2.87 17.06 0.33
CA VAL A 122 -2.53 15.72 -0.15
C VAL A 122 -1.04 15.67 -0.41
N ASN A 123 -0.35 14.67 0.16
CA ASN A 123 1.03 14.34 -0.08
C ASN A 123 1.10 12.98 -0.80
N PHE A 124 2.28 12.51 -1.14
CA PHE A 124 2.47 11.26 -1.89
C PHE A 124 1.84 10.03 -1.21
N SER A 125 1.97 9.89 0.11
CA SER A 125 1.52 8.71 0.88
C SER A 125 0.76 9.08 2.15
N SER A 126 0.27 10.32 2.24
CA SER A 126 -0.44 10.82 3.42
C SER A 126 -1.30 12.04 3.09
N ILE A 127 -2.25 12.31 3.96
CA ILE A 127 -3.08 13.51 3.94
C ILE A 127 -2.84 14.25 5.24
N ASP A 128 -2.46 15.52 5.16
CA ASP A 128 -2.34 16.38 6.32
C ASP A 128 -3.59 17.23 6.47
N LEU A 129 -4.19 17.21 7.66
CA LEU A 129 -5.28 18.10 8.07
C LEU A 129 -4.72 19.21 8.94
N PHE A 130 -5.09 20.43 8.64
CA PHE A 130 -4.66 21.62 9.38
C PHE A 130 -5.87 22.38 9.94
N CYS A 131 -5.85 22.71 11.21
CA CYS A 131 -6.82 23.65 11.78
C CYS A 131 -6.59 25.05 11.20
N ALA A 132 -7.65 25.68 10.69
CA ALA A 132 -7.55 27.00 10.10
C ALA A 132 -7.38 28.11 11.15
N ASP A 133 -7.71 27.86 12.42
CA ASP A 133 -7.72 28.86 13.48
C ASP A 133 -6.48 28.82 14.37
N CYS A 134 -5.98 27.63 14.75
CA CYS A 134 -4.80 27.52 15.62
C CYS A 134 -3.54 26.95 14.91
N GLY A 135 -3.66 26.50 13.65
CA GLY A 135 -2.53 25.92 12.92
C GLY A 135 -2.15 24.51 13.36
N GLY A 136 -2.89 23.89 14.28
CA GLY A 136 -2.69 22.50 14.67
C GLY A 136 -2.77 21.58 13.46
N ALA A 137 -2.03 20.46 13.48
CA ALA A 137 -1.93 19.55 12.36
C ALA A 137 -2.16 18.09 12.79
N MET A 138 -2.70 17.30 11.86
CA MET A 138 -2.87 15.86 11.99
C MET A 138 -2.52 15.19 10.68
N ARG A 139 -1.67 14.16 10.72
CA ARG A 139 -1.31 13.37 9.54
C ARG A 139 -2.09 12.06 9.51
N ILE A 140 -2.66 11.76 8.36
CA ILE A 140 -3.37 10.52 8.05
C ILE A 140 -2.56 9.79 7.00
N PRO A 141 -2.03 8.59 7.30
CA PRO A 141 -1.37 7.76 6.32
C PRO A 141 -2.35 7.35 5.22
N ALA A 142 -1.86 7.23 3.98
CA ALA A 142 -2.64 6.82 2.80
C ALA A 142 -1.75 6.07 1.79
N ALA A 143 -1.01 5.07 2.27
CA ALA A 143 -0.06 4.29 1.48
C ALA A 143 -0.42 2.82 1.39
N THR A 144 -1.23 2.30 2.32
CA THR A 144 -1.53 0.87 2.44
C THR A 144 -3.01 0.63 2.68
N ALA A 145 -3.49 -0.60 2.41
CA ALA A 145 -4.87 -0.98 2.74
C ALA A 145 -5.15 -0.91 4.25
N SER A 146 -4.14 -1.12 5.11
CA SER A 146 -4.30 -0.92 6.55
C SER A 146 -4.66 0.52 6.90
N ASP A 147 -4.17 1.50 6.13
CA ASP A 147 -4.52 2.91 6.33
C ASP A 147 -5.99 3.18 5.99
N ILE A 148 -6.54 2.46 4.99
CA ILE A 148 -7.97 2.49 4.67
C ILE A 148 -8.76 1.91 5.84
N ASP A 149 -8.40 0.72 6.34
CA ASP A 149 -9.08 0.09 7.47
C ASP A 149 -9.05 1.00 8.71
N ASP A 150 -7.90 1.62 8.96
CA ASP A 150 -7.72 2.54 10.09
C ASP A 150 -8.62 3.78 10.01
N ILE A 151 -8.86 4.33 8.83
CA ILE A 151 -9.74 5.49 8.66
C ILE A 151 -11.22 5.09 8.64
N CYS A 152 -11.58 3.95 8.02
CA CYS A 152 -12.95 3.43 7.99
C CYS A 152 -13.51 3.16 9.38
N CYS A 153 -12.66 2.77 10.33
CA CYS A 153 -13.05 2.55 11.72
C CYS A 153 -13.30 3.84 12.51
N LYS A 154 -12.98 5.01 11.97
CA LYS A 154 -13.07 6.29 12.67
C LYS A 154 -14.36 7.04 12.35
N ASN A 155 -15.12 7.35 13.37
CA ASN A 155 -16.29 8.21 13.25
C ASN A 155 -15.97 9.70 13.43
N LYS A 156 -14.84 10.00 14.07
CA LYS A 156 -14.38 11.36 14.38
C LYS A 156 -12.86 11.46 14.25
N LEU A 157 -12.40 12.61 13.81
CA LEU A 157 -11.00 12.99 13.76
C LEU A 157 -10.80 14.28 14.58
N VAL A 158 -9.79 14.27 15.45
CA VAL A 158 -9.48 15.43 16.29
C VAL A 158 -8.07 15.92 15.97
N ILE A 159 -7.98 17.10 15.38
CA ILE A 159 -6.71 17.77 15.09
C ILE A 159 -6.17 18.30 16.42
N HIS A 160 -4.91 18.00 16.73
CA HIS A 160 -4.26 18.50 17.94
C HIS A 160 -3.67 19.88 17.66
N GLY A 161 -4.13 20.89 18.44
CA GLY A 161 -3.56 22.24 18.40
C GLY A 161 -2.11 22.24 18.86
N GLN A 162 -1.35 23.21 18.39
CA GLN A 162 -0.06 23.55 19.02
C GLN A 162 -0.38 24.36 20.26
N ASP A 163 0.05 23.86 21.43
CA ASP A 163 0.04 24.60 22.70
C ASP A 163 1.03 25.77 22.66
#